data_6babb43e28bb16498f0599172f55c3ad
#
_entry.id   6babb43e28bb16498f0599172f55c3ad
#
_cell.length_a   1.000
_cell.length_b   1.000
_cell.length_c   1.000
_cell.angle_alpha   90.00
_cell.angle_beta   90.00
_cell.angle_gamma   90.00
#
_symmetry.space_group_name_H-M   'P 1'
#
loop_
_entity.id
_entity.type
_entity.pdbx_description
1 polymer ?
#
loop_
_entity_poly.entity_id
_entity_poly.type
_entity_poly.pdbx_seq_one_letter_code
_entity_poly.pdbx_strand_id
1 'polypeptide(L)'
;IYVEDLLATDAENLTVPAEVKWNMTLPAAGNSGQTTITWASSAENVINPETGEVTRPAQEAGNAEVTLTATISDGSSQTVKEFTVTVLALNPDTDIDDYADQLTLNAGFVSSDISLPETVGEATVAWSSSDPAITVNGNTAAVTRADGANTEVTLTAVVSLEGTDRTVTKEFPLTVLAAGQDVVTYISSDPATGQ
;
A
#
# COMPACT_ATOMS: atom_id res chain seq x y z
N ILE A 1 5.74 43.05 -18.21
CA ILE A 1 5.13 42.00 -17.40
C ILE A 1 5.24 40.74 -18.25
N TYR A 2 6.14 39.83 -17.86
CA TYR A 2 6.17 38.48 -18.46
C TYR A 2 4.90 37.77 -17.98
N VAL A 3 4.01 37.50 -18.90
CA VAL A 3 2.95 36.51 -18.67
C VAL A 3 3.68 35.16 -18.74
N GLU A 4 3.88 34.51 -17.61
CA GLU A 4 4.37 33.13 -17.63
C GLU A 4 3.38 32.31 -18.44
N ASP A 5 3.89 31.52 -19.38
CA ASP A 5 3.07 30.58 -20.14
C ASP A 5 2.67 29.44 -19.19
N LEU A 6 1.51 29.60 -18.56
CA LEU A 6 0.97 28.65 -17.58
C LEU A 6 0.86 27.24 -18.16
N LEU A 7 0.51 27.13 -19.44
CA LEU A 7 0.39 25.82 -20.10
C LEU A 7 1.75 25.14 -20.22
N ALA A 8 2.78 25.90 -20.62
CA ALA A 8 4.14 25.36 -20.71
C ALA A 8 4.67 24.97 -19.32
N THR A 9 4.49 25.83 -18.32
CA THR A 9 4.94 25.57 -16.94
C THR A 9 4.24 24.35 -16.32
N ASP A 10 2.93 24.24 -16.47
CA ASP A 10 2.19 23.08 -15.97
C ASP A 10 2.55 21.81 -16.74
N ALA A 11 2.79 21.90 -18.05
CA ALA A 11 3.28 20.77 -18.83
C ALA A 11 4.69 20.31 -18.41
N GLU A 12 5.61 21.24 -18.14
CA GLU A 12 6.97 20.90 -17.65
C GLU A 12 6.91 20.18 -16.32
N ASN A 13 6.08 20.66 -15.39
CA ASN A 13 5.96 20.12 -14.03
C ASN A 13 5.12 18.84 -13.95
N LEU A 14 4.33 18.53 -14.98
CA LEU A 14 3.53 17.30 -15.00
C LEU A 14 4.44 16.09 -15.18
N THR A 15 4.33 15.14 -14.25
CA THR A 15 5.10 13.89 -14.26
C THR A 15 4.20 12.69 -13.97
N VAL A 16 4.54 11.55 -14.56
CA VAL A 16 3.97 10.24 -14.21
C VAL A 16 5.11 9.24 -14.02
N PRO A 17 4.93 8.17 -13.22
CA PRO A 17 5.93 7.12 -13.10
C PRO A 17 6.22 6.48 -14.47
N ALA A 18 7.51 6.20 -14.74
CA ALA A 18 7.92 5.52 -15.98
C ALA A 18 7.57 4.02 -15.96
N GLU A 19 7.49 3.43 -14.76
CA GLU A 19 7.10 2.03 -14.54
C GLU A 19 6.03 1.94 -13.45
N VAL A 20 5.04 1.08 -13.63
CA VAL A 20 3.95 0.87 -12.66
C VAL A 20 3.61 -0.60 -12.50
N LYS A 21 3.26 -0.97 -11.27
CA LYS A 21 2.66 -2.25 -10.87
C LYS A 21 1.23 -2.08 -10.35
N TRP A 22 0.90 -0.91 -9.84
CA TRP A 22 -0.32 -0.60 -9.10
C TRP A 22 -1.08 0.55 -9.72
N ASN A 23 -2.34 0.69 -9.33
CA ASN A 23 -3.14 1.84 -9.73
C ASN A 23 -2.41 3.15 -9.45
N MET A 24 -2.52 4.10 -10.37
CA MET A 24 -1.84 5.38 -10.31
C MET A 24 -2.84 6.54 -10.25
N THR A 25 -2.41 7.65 -9.68
CA THR A 25 -3.21 8.86 -9.70
C THR A 25 -2.81 9.71 -10.90
N LEU A 26 -3.77 10.01 -11.77
CA LEU A 26 -3.60 10.94 -12.89
C LEU A 26 -4.15 12.31 -12.47
N PRO A 27 -3.32 13.37 -12.43
CA PRO A 27 -3.78 14.69 -12.01
C PRO A 27 -4.85 15.24 -12.99
N ALA A 28 -5.93 15.81 -12.46
CA ALA A 28 -6.98 16.46 -13.23
C ALA A 28 -6.75 17.98 -13.41
N ALA A 29 -5.74 18.56 -12.74
CA ALA A 29 -5.38 19.96 -12.82
C ALA A 29 -3.87 20.15 -12.79
N GLY A 30 -3.36 21.19 -13.41
CA GLY A 30 -1.95 21.57 -13.32
C GLY A 30 -1.59 22.17 -11.96
N ASN A 31 -0.29 22.23 -11.67
CA ASN A 31 0.24 22.72 -10.40
C ASN A 31 -0.13 24.21 -10.13
N SER A 32 -0.36 24.99 -11.16
CA SER A 32 -0.86 26.37 -11.04
C SER A 32 -2.27 26.46 -10.46
N GLY A 33 -3.08 25.37 -10.57
CA GLY A 33 -4.49 25.35 -10.22
C GLY A 33 -5.38 26.12 -11.20
N GLN A 34 -4.83 26.61 -12.32
CA GLN A 34 -5.53 27.40 -13.32
C GLN A 34 -5.75 26.65 -14.66
N THR A 35 -5.20 25.44 -14.77
CA THR A 35 -5.36 24.58 -15.92
C THR A 35 -6.06 23.28 -15.55
N THR A 36 -6.78 22.71 -16.50
CA THR A 36 -7.38 21.38 -16.40
C THR A 36 -6.58 20.39 -17.22
N ILE A 37 -6.51 19.14 -16.77
CA ILE A 37 -5.81 18.07 -17.47
C ILE A 37 -6.80 16.95 -17.76
N THR A 38 -6.86 16.53 -19.01
CA THR A 38 -7.59 15.33 -19.45
C THR A 38 -6.59 14.32 -20.01
N TRP A 39 -6.89 13.04 -19.80
CA TRP A 39 -5.98 11.96 -20.16
C TRP A 39 -6.58 11.06 -21.24
N ALA A 40 -5.73 10.54 -22.10
CA ALA A 40 -6.01 9.44 -23.00
C ALA A 40 -4.94 8.37 -22.86
N SER A 41 -5.28 7.12 -23.12
CA SER A 41 -4.39 5.96 -23.05
C SER A 41 -4.37 5.24 -24.41
N SER A 42 -3.18 4.82 -24.85
CA SER A 42 -3.05 3.97 -26.04
C SER A 42 -3.60 2.56 -25.83
N ALA A 43 -3.79 2.15 -24.56
CA ALA A 43 -4.32 0.86 -24.16
C ALA A 43 -5.17 1.02 -22.88
N GLU A 44 -6.44 1.45 -23.04
CA GLU A 44 -7.36 1.75 -21.93
C GLU A 44 -7.68 0.51 -21.06
N ASN A 45 -7.57 -0.70 -21.63
CA ASN A 45 -7.70 -1.96 -20.91
C ASN A 45 -6.47 -2.31 -20.06
N VAL A 46 -5.36 -1.58 -20.21
CA VAL A 46 -4.12 -1.74 -19.41
C VAL A 46 -3.97 -0.61 -18.42
N ILE A 47 -4.14 0.65 -18.87
CA ILE A 47 -4.23 1.81 -17.98
C ILE A 47 -5.50 2.58 -18.36
N ASN A 48 -6.46 2.61 -17.44
CA ASN A 48 -7.68 3.40 -17.62
C ASN A 48 -7.37 4.89 -17.39
N PRO A 49 -7.56 5.76 -18.40
CA PRO A 49 -7.17 7.17 -18.31
C PRO A 49 -8.08 8.01 -17.40
N GLU A 50 -9.30 7.53 -17.07
CA GLU A 50 -10.24 8.25 -16.20
C GLU A 50 -10.00 7.97 -14.73
N THR A 51 -9.66 6.71 -14.39
CA THR A 51 -9.53 6.25 -13.01
C THR A 51 -8.09 6.04 -12.57
N GLY A 52 -7.15 5.88 -13.50
CA GLY A 52 -5.77 5.48 -13.22
C GLY A 52 -5.64 4.01 -12.83
N GLU A 53 -6.71 3.21 -13.01
CA GLU A 53 -6.66 1.77 -12.74
C GLU A 53 -5.70 1.08 -13.71
N VAL A 54 -4.87 0.17 -13.16
CA VAL A 54 -3.84 -0.57 -13.90
C VAL A 54 -4.18 -2.05 -13.89
N THR A 55 -4.35 -2.63 -15.08
CA THR A 55 -4.49 -4.08 -15.29
C THR A 55 -3.16 -4.62 -15.81
N ARG A 56 -2.48 -5.40 -14.98
CA ARG A 56 -1.17 -5.97 -15.32
C ARG A 56 -1.31 -7.12 -16.30
N PRO A 57 -0.43 -7.21 -17.31
CA PRO A 57 -0.35 -8.39 -18.18
C PRO A 57 0.00 -9.66 -17.39
N ALA A 58 -0.41 -10.83 -17.90
CA ALA A 58 0.06 -12.09 -17.37
C ALA A 58 1.59 -12.22 -17.53
N GLN A 59 2.23 -13.01 -16.66
CA GLN A 59 3.70 -13.16 -16.62
C GLN A 59 4.29 -13.55 -17.98
N GLU A 60 3.65 -14.50 -18.67
CA GLU A 60 4.09 -15.00 -19.98
C GLU A 60 3.93 -13.99 -21.12
N ALA A 61 3.08 -12.97 -20.96
CA ALA A 61 2.90 -11.90 -21.93
C ALA A 61 4.01 -10.85 -21.85
N GLY A 62 4.72 -10.79 -20.73
CA GLY A 62 5.72 -9.77 -20.44
C GLY A 62 5.11 -8.39 -20.18
N ASN A 63 5.98 -7.40 -19.98
CA ASN A 63 5.55 -6.03 -19.68
C ASN A 63 4.80 -5.40 -20.87
N ALA A 64 3.83 -4.53 -20.56
CA ALA A 64 3.14 -3.74 -21.57
C ALA A 64 3.65 -2.29 -21.58
N GLU A 65 3.89 -1.74 -22.75
CA GLU A 65 4.21 -0.32 -22.94
C GLU A 65 2.95 0.45 -23.33
N VAL A 66 2.60 1.48 -22.58
CA VAL A 66 1.42 2.30 -22.77
C VAL A 66 1.81 3.76 -22.91
N THR A 67 1.30 4.45 -23.94
CA THR A 67 1.43 5.89 -24.06
C THR A 67 0.22 6.56 -23.41
N LEU A 68 0.47 7.36 -22.37
CA LEU A 68 -0.51 8.27 -21.78
C LEU A 68 -0.34 9.65 -22.40
N THR A 69 -1.43 10.22 -22.88
CA THR A 69 -1.47 11.56 -23.48
C THR A 69 -2.25 12.49 -22.56
N ALA A 70 -1.57 13.50 -22.01
CA ALA A 70 -2.16 14.56 -21.21
C ALA A 70 -2.47 15.76 -22.10
N THR A 71 -3.73 16.19 -22.12
CA THR A 71 -4.14 17.47 -22.72
C THR A 71 -4.37 18.48 -21.60
N ILE A 72 -3.52 19.52 -21.55
CA ILE A 72 -3.53 20.57 -20.52
C ILE A 72 -4.17 21.81 -21.15
N SER A 73 -5.25 22.36 -20.54
CA SER A 73 -6.02 23.48 -21.08
C SER A 73 -6.29 24.55 -20.03
N ASP A 74 -6.18 25.82 -20.41
CA ASP A 74 -6.60 27.01 -19.64
C ASP A 74 -8.01 27.48 -19.99
N GLY A 75 -8.74 26.73 -20.83
CA GLY A 75 -10.05 27.07 -21.35
C GLY A 75 -10.05 27.90 -22.66
N SER A 76 -8.92 28.47 -23.05
CA SER A 76 -8.74 29.25 -24.31
C SER A 76 -7.75 28.60 -25.26
N SER A 77 -6.70 27.99 -24.68
CA SER A 77 -5.61 27.30 -25.37
C SER A 77 -5.34 25.95 -24.73
N GLN A 78 -4.63 25.09 -25.41
CA GLN A 78 -4.23 23.80 -24.88
C GLN A 78 -2.84 23.41 -25.38
N THR A 79 -2.15 22.58 -24.59
CA THR A 79 -0.93 21.89 -24.97
C THR A 79 -1.05 20.41 -24.65
N VAL A 80 -0.24 19.59 -25.30
CA VAL A 80 -0.27 18.13 -25.14
C VAL A 80 1.11 17.66 -24.67
N LYS A 81 1.11 16.70 -23.72
CA LYS A 81 2.33 16.01 -23.27
C LYS A 81 2.08 14.50 -23.27
N GLU A 82 3.02 13.77 -23.83
CA GLU A 82 2.97 12.30 -23.87
C GLU A 82 3.95 11.70 -22.87
N PHE A 83 3.56 10.58 -22.30
CA PHE A 83 4.34 9.79 -21.36
C PHE A 83 4.32 8.33 -21.78
N THR A 84 5.47 7.72 -21.93
CA THR A 84 5.58 6.28 -22.08
C THR A 84 5.67 5.65 -20.70
N VAL A 85 4.73 4.75 -20.39
CA VAL A 85 4.64 4.04 -19.12
C VAL A 85 4.76 2.54 -19.37
N THR A 86 5.69 1.90 -18.69
CA THR A 86 5.82 0.44 -18.69
C THR A 86 4.96 -0.15 -17.56
N VAL A 87 3.95 -0.93 -17.92
CA VAL A 87 3.18 -1.72 -16.96
C VAL A 87 3.86 -3.08 -16.79
N LEU A 88 4.36 -3.34 -15.59
CA LEU A 88 5.08 -4.57 -15.29
C LEU A 88 4.12 -5.75 -15.25
N ALA A 89 4.46 -6.84 -15.96
CA ALA A 89 3.72 -8.09 -15.95
C ALA A 89 3.64 -8.68 -14.52
N LEU A 90 2.63 -9.49 -14.28
CA LEU A 90 2.51 -10.27 -13.03
C LEU A 90 3.77 -11.12 -12.87
N ASN A 91 4.33 -11.11 -11.67
CA ASN A 91 5.45 -11.96 -11.29
C ASN A 91 5.27 -12.39 -9.82
N PRO A 92 4.55 -13.50 -9.57
CA PRO A 92 4.23 -13.96 -8.22
C PRO A 92 5.46 -14.10 -7.31
N ASP A 93 6.61 -14.50 -7.85
CA ASP A 93 7.85 -14.69 -7.09
C ASP A 93 8.43 -13.38 -6.51
N THR A 94 8.15 -12.25 -7.14
CA THR A 94 8.57 -10.92 -6.65
C THR A 94 7.42 -10.14 -6.04
N ASP A 95 6.20 -10.32 -6.53
CA ASP A 95 5.03 -9.60 -6.06
C ASP A 95 4.66 -9.98 -4.62
N ILE A 96 4.98 -11.21 -4.21
CA ILE A 96 4.79 -11.67 -2.82
C ILE A 96 5.57 -10.83 -1.81
N ASP A 97 6.76 -10.32 -2.16
CA ASP A 97 7.54 -9.42 -1.29
C ASP A 97 6.83 -8.07 -1.15
N ASP A 98 6.33 -7.52 -2.25
CA ASP A 98 5.60 -6.25 -2.24
C ASP A 98 4.33 -6.33 -1.37
N TYR A 99 3.60 -7.46 -1.41
CA TYR A 99 2.46 -7.71 -0.54
C TYR A 99 2.87 -7.88 0.93
N ALA A 100 3.94 -8.64 1.19
CA ALA A 100 4.45 -8.81 2.53
C ALA A 100 4.88 -7.46 3.13
N ASP A 101 5.50 -6.57 2.35
CA ASP A 101 5.91 -5.24 2.80
C ASP A 101 4.73 -4.34 3.17
N GLN A 102 3.60 -4.48 2.48
CA GLN A 102 2.36 -3.76 2.80
C GLN A 102 1.66 -4.29 4.06
N LEU A 103 1.96 -5.52 4.50
CA LEU A 103 1.37 -6.10 5.70
C LEU A 103 1.87 -5.36 6.95
N THR A 104 0.95 -4.71 7.65
CA THR A 104 1.22 -4.00 8.91
C THR A 104 0.29 -4.48 10.01
N LEU A 105 0.77 -4.48 11.23
CA LEU A 105 -0.02 -4.72 12.42
C LEU A 105 0.32 -3.65 13.47
N ASN A 106 -0.66 -2.79 13.77
CA ASN A 106 -0.50 -1.76 14.81
C ASN A 106 -0.75 -2.37 16.20
N ALA A 107 0.27 -3.06 16.73
CA ALA A 107 0.17 -3.72 18.01
C ALA A 107 1.56 -3.76 18.70
N GLY A 108 1.89 -2.75 19.50
CA GLY A 108 3.05 -2.78 20.39
C GLY A 108 2.66 -3.34 21.77
N PHE A 109 1.65 -2.71 22.40
CA PHE A 109 1.07 -3.14 23.66
C PHE A 109 -0.40 -3.47 23.46
N VAL A 110 -0.86 -4.60 23.96
CA VAL A 110 -2.23 -5.07 23.79
C VAL A 110 -2.89 -5.47 25.11
N SER A 111 -4.15 -5.10 25.25
CA SER A 111 -4.99 -5.42 26.40
C SER A 111 -6.34 -6.04 26.02
N SER A 112 -6.61 -6.20 24.72
CA SER A 112 -7.83 -6.75 24.15
C SER A 112 -7.52 -7.48 22.83
N ASP A 113 -8.47 -8.22 22.33
CA ASP A 113 -8.37 -8.95 21.05
C ASP A 113 -7.96 -8.03 19.90
N ILE A 114 -7.18 -8.58 18.97
CA ILE A 114 -6.64 -7.89 17.81
C ILE A 114 -7.27 -8.49 16.55
N SER A 115 -7.66 -7.64 15.62
CA SER A 115 -8.05 -8.07 14.28
C SER A 115 -6.80 -8.34 13.44
N LEU A 116 -6.76 -9.51 12.82
CA LEU A 116 -5.67 -9.96 11.94
C LEU A 116 -6.16 -9.93 10.48
N PRO A 117 -5.46 -9.29 9.55
CA PRO A 117 -5.79 -9.39 8.14
C PRO A 117 -5.55 -10.81 7.63
N GLU A 118 -6.52 -11.41 6.97
CA GLU A 118 -6.40 -12.72 6.30
C GLU A 118 -5.84 -12.58 4.89
N THR A 119 -5.84 -11.37 4.34
CA THR A 119 -5.29 -11.06 3.02
C THR A 119 -4.56 -9.72 3.04
N VAL A 120 -3.62 -9.57 2.12
CA VAL A 120 -2.98 -8.30 1.78
C VAL A 120 -2.85 -8.25 0.25
N GLY A 121 -3.62 -7.34 -0.39
CA GLY A 121 -3.83 -7.39 -1.83
C GLY A 121 -4.40 -8.74 -2.25
N GLU A 122 -3.74 -9.42 -3.18
CA GLU A 122 -4.11 -10.76 -3.66
C GLU A 122 -3.47 -11.91 -2.86
N ALA A 123 -2.53 -11.59 -1.96
CA ALA A 123 -1.88 -12.59 -1.12
C ALA A 123 -2.73 -12.96 0.09
N THR A 124 -2.67 -14.23 0.48
CA THR A 124 -3.27 -14.75 1.71
C THR A 124 -2.28 -14.71 2.87
N VAL A 125 -2.76 -14.52 4.10
CA VAL A 125 -1.94 -14.43 5.30
C VAL A 125 -2.41 -15.45 6.34
N ALA A 126 -1.52 -16.37 6.71
CA ALA A 126 -1.74 -17.29 7.81
C ALA A 126 -0.99 -16.81 9.05
N TRP A 127 -1.68 -16.79 10.20
CA TRP A 127 -1.15 -16.29 11.43
C TRP A 127 -0.89 -17.38 12.46
N SER A 128 0.14 -17.19 13.27
CA SER A 128 0.43 -18.02 14.45
C SER A 128 0.98 -17.16 15.59
N SER A 129 0.92 -17.68 16.82
CA SER A 129 1.41 -17.02 18.02
C SER A 129 2.49 -17.86 18.70
N SER A 130 3.50 -17.19 19.26
CA SER A 130 4.59 -17.84 20.03
C SER A 130 4.16 -18.21 21.45
N ASP A 131 3.06 -17.65 21.97
CA ASP A 131 2.63 -17.85 23.38
C ASP A 131 1.10 -17.97 23.47
N PRO A 132 0.57 -18.84 24.37
CA PRO A 132 -0.88 -19.02 24.56
C PRO A 132 -1.59 -17.81 25.15
N ALA A 133 -0.89 -16.76 25.61
CA ALA A 133 -1.50 -15.48 25.94
C ALA A 133 -2.21 -14.85 24.74
N ILE A 134 -1.87 -15.29 23.52
CA ILE A 134 -2.62 -14.98 22.31
C ILE A 134 -2.97 -16.28 21.57
N THR A 135 -4.27 -16.50 21.36
CA THR A 135 -4.79 -17.61 20.55
C THR A 135 -5.31 -17.07 19.23
N VAL A 136 -4.76 -17.55 18.11
CA VAL A 136 -5.21 -17.17 16.77
C VAL A 136 -6.42 -18.00 16.35
N ASN A 137 -7.52 -17.33 15.99
CA ASN A 137 -8.76 -17.92 15.51
C ASN A 137 -9.22 -17.19 14.24
N GLY A 138 -8.77 -17.66 13.07
CA GLY A 138 -9.01 -17.00 11.79
C GLY A 138 -8.43 -15.56 11.79
N ASN A 139 -9.31 -14.58 11.61
CA ASN A 139 -8.96 -13.15 11.55
C ASN A 139 -8.86 -12.47 12.94
N THR A 140 -8.85 -13.24 14.02
CA THR A 140 -8.82 -12.70 15.39
C THR A 140 -7.70 -13.34 16.20
N ALA A 141 -6.89 -12.51 16.83
CA ALA A 141 -5.97 -12.90 17.89
C ALA A 141 -6.66 -12.63 19.24
N ALA A 142 -7.20 -13.67 19.86
CA ALA A 142 -7.86 -13.60 21.16
C ALA A 142 -6.80 -13.48 22.27
N VAL A 143 -6.90 -12.41 23.09
CA VAL A 143 -5.94 -12.08 24.13
C VAL A 143 -6.38 -12.60 25.48
N THR A 144 -5.56 -13.43 26.13
CA THR A 144 -5.72 -13.91 27.51
C THR A 144 -4.66 -13.25 28.38
N ARG A 145 -5.11 -12.42 29.33
CA ARG A 145 -4.22 -11.63 30.19
C ARG A 145 -3.95 -12.34 31.51
N ALA A 146 -2.66 -12.45 31.84
CA ALA A 146 -2.23 -13.00 33.13
C ALA A 146 -2.31 -11.95 34.26
N ASP A 147 -2.47 -12.40 35.49
CA ASP A 147 -2.35 -11.54 36.66
C ASP A 147 -0.87 -11.23 36.96
N GLY A 148 -0.57 -9.96 37.18
CA GLY A 148 0.67 -9.47 37.80
C GLY A 148 1.83 -9.18 36.86
N ALA A 149 1.96 -9.81 35.70
CA ALA A 149 3.07 -9.56 34.77
C ALA A 149 2.63 -9.49 33.30
N ASN A 150 3.29 -8.61 32.54
CA ASN A 150 3.14 -8.55 31.11
C ASN A 150 3.79 -9.77 30.44
N THR A 151 3.28 -10.19 29.29
CA THR A 151 3.79 -11.32 28.52
C THR A 151 4.26 -10.85 27.14
N GLU A 152 5.51 -11.12 26.81
CA GLU A 152 6.04 -10.89 25.47
C GLU A 152 5.56 -11.99 24.51
N VAL A 153 5.00 -11.61 23.38
CA VAL A 153 4.47 -12.52 22.38
C VAL A 153 4.92 -12.06 20.99
N THR A 154 5.26 -13.01 20.13
CA THR A 154 5.49 -12.74 18.71
C THR A 154 4.35 -13.37 17.91
N LEU A 155 3.60 -12.53 17.17
CA LEU A 155 2.72 -13.00 16.11
C LEU A 155 3.54 -13.18 14.84
N THR A 156 3.40 -14.34 14.21
CA THR A 156 4.07 -14.66 12.95
C THR A 156 3.04 -14.76 11.85
N ALA A 157 3.24 -13.95 10.79
CA ALA A 157 2.46 -13.98 9.58
C ALA A 157 3.23 -14.72 8.48
N VAL A 158 2.61 -15.70 7.85
CA VAL A 158 3.12 -16.36 6.64
C VAL A 158 2.26 -15.91 5.47
N VAL A 159 2.87 -15.13 4.58
CA VAL A 159 2.24 -14.62 3.36
C VAL A 159 2.44 -15.64 2.24
N SER A 160 1.38 -15.95 1.49
CA SER A 160 1.37 -16.86 0.36
C SER A 160 0.63 -16.21 -0.81
N LEU A 161 1.10 -16.44 -2.03
CA LEU A 161 0.49 -15.90 -3.25
C LEU A 161 0.28 -17.02 -4.26
N GLU A 162 -0.86 -17.03 -4.92
CA GLU A 162 -1.13 -17.99 -6.00
C GLU A 162 -0.13 -17.79 -7.16
N GLY A 163 0.33 -18.90 -7.75
CA GLY A 163 1.29 -18.89 -8.85
C GLY A 163 2.75 -19.01 -8.44
N THR A 164 3.05 -19.07 -7.13
CA THR A 164 4.39 -19.38 -6.60
C THR A 164 4.30 -20.32 -5.40
N ASP A 165 5.30 -21.20 -5.23
CA ASP A 165 5.48 -22.02 -4.02
C ASP A 165 6.23 -21.25 -2.92
N ARG A 166 6.70 -20.04 -3.20
CA ARG A 166 7.42 -19.19 -2.27
C ARG A 166 6.46 -18.62 -1.21
N THR A 167 6.93 -18.55 0.01
CA THR A 167 6.25 -17.85 1.12
C THR A 167 7.17 -16.79 1.72
N VAL A 168 6.58 -15.74 2.28
CA VAL A 168 7.30 -14.72 3.04
C VAL A 168 6.79 -14.69 4.47
N THR A 169 7.71 -14.74 5.43
CA THR A 169 7.36 -14.69 6.86
C THR A 169 7.66 -13.32 7.43
N LYS A 170 6.71 -12.77 8.18
CA LYS A 170 6.84 -11.52 8.92
C LYS A 170 6.54 -11.72 10.39
N GLU A 171 7.35 -11.13 11.27
CA GLU A 171 7.19 -11.23 12.72
C GLU A 171 6.75 -9.88 13.29
N PHE A 172 5.82 -9.92 14.23
CA PHE A 172 5.25 -8.77 14.92
C PHE A 172 5.39 -8.99 16.43
N PRO A 173 6.48 -8.51 17.05
CA PRO A 173 6.63 -8.55 18.48
C PRO A 173 5.64 -7.62 19.17
N LEU A 174 5.02 -8.07 20.24
CA LEU A 174 4.08 -7.31 21.04
C LEU A 174 4.09 -7.76 22.50
N THR A 175 3.57 -6.90 23.37
CA THR A 175 3.45 -7.15 24.80
C THR A 175 1.99 -7.23 25.21
N VAL A 176 1.54 -8.38 25.70
CA VAL A 176 0.23 -8.53 26.34
C VAL A 176 0.32 -7.96 27.75
N LEU A 177 -0.45 -6.92 28.03
CA LEU A 177 -0.46 -6.28 29.34
C LEU A 177 -1.15 -7.15 30.39
N ALA A 178 -0.63 -7.14 31.60
CA ALA A 178 -1.22 -7.81 32.75
C ALA A 178 -2.68 -7.37 33.01
N ALA A 179 -3.48 -8.23 33.61
CA ALA A 179 -4.86 -7.91 33.98
C ALA A 179 -4.90 -6.64 34.86
N GLY A 180 -5.85 -5.75 34.58
CA GLY A 180 -6.00 -4.47 35.27
C GLY A 180 -5.18 -3.31 34.73
N GLN A 181 -4.24 -3.54 33.81
CA GLN A 181 -3.54 -2.48 33.07
C GLN A 181 -4.27 -2.16 31.77
N ASP A 182 -4.16 -0.94 31.27
CA ASP A 182 -4.59 -0.54 29.95
C ASP A 182 -3.43 0.12 29.17
N VAL A 183 -3.51 0.11 27.83
CA VAL A 183 -2.44 0.58 26.95
C VAL A 183 -2.09 2.05 27.20
N VAL A 184 -3.08 2.90 27.41
CA VAL A 184 -2.88 4.36 27.59
C VAL A 184 -2.18 4.62 28.92
N THR A 185 -2.65 4.01 30.00
CA THR A 185 -2.06 4.17 31.34
C THR A 185 -0.66 3.59 31.39
N TYR A 186 -0.41 2.44 30.76
CA TYR A 186 0.91 1.79 30.72
C TYR A 186 1.95 2.69 30.01
N ILE A 187 1.66 3.16 28.80
CA ILE A 187 2.58 4.02 28.02
C ILE A 187 2.86 5.33 28.76
N SER A 188 1.85 5.93 29.40
CA SER A 188 2.02 7.19 30.13
C SER A 188 2.80 7.06 31.43
N SER A 189 2.90 5.85 32.01
CA SER A 189 3.59 5.58 33.25
C SER A 189 4.98 4.97 33.08
N ASP A 190 5.34 4.49 31.89
CA ASP A 190 6.64 3.87 31.62
C ASP A 190 7.69 4.95 31.28
N PRO A 191 8.69 5.18 32.13
CA PRO A 191 9.75 6.16 31.87
C PRO A 191 10.67 5.77 30.70
N ALA A 192 10.65 4.51 30.22
CA ALA A 192 11.44 4.08 29.08
C ALA A 192 10.79 4.45 27.73
N THR A 193 9.47 4.65 27.71
CA THR A 193 8.75 5.15 26.52
C THR A 193 8.67 6.69 26.48
N GLY A 194 9.29 7.34 27.45
CA GLY A 194 9.43 8.75 27.79
C GLY A 194 8.90 9.76 26.78
N GLN A 195 7.80 10.34 27.10
CA GLN A 195 7.42 11.68 26.67
C GLN A 195 7.21 12.55 27.89
#